data_75001a1dbe36d116d261610194a9d955
#
_entry.id   75001a1dbe36d116d261610194a9d955
#
_cell.length_a   1.000
_cell.length_b   1.000
_cell.length_c   1.000
_cell.angle_alpha   90.00
_cell.angle_beta   90.00
_cell.angle_gamma   90.00
#
_symmetry.space_group_name_H-M   'P 1'
#
loop_
_entity.id
_entity.type
_entity.pdbx_description
1 polymer ?
#
loop_
_entity_poly.entity_id
_entity_poly.type
_entity_poly.pdbx_seq_one_letter_code
_entity_poly.pdbx_strand_id
1 'polypeptide(L)'
;MSQLPRGIRNHNPGNIEKGDPWQGLAADQSADKRFAVFEGPEWGIRALARVLITYQDRHGLRTPWEIASRWAPPVENDTRAYAAHLAKRLGVTPHDGIDVHDYAVMRPLVEAIIQHENGLQPYDALTINEGLRLAGVRPPAEAQRDALEEARPLGKTRTSRAGRAAEAAGGVAIISGAIAAFGEALPVLKDAAELMRENAPGLLMFVGLVVVLAGGWVLYARWSDRERGLR
;
A
#
# COMPACT_ATOMS: atom_id res chain seq x y z
N MET A 1 -22.51 -6.05 -4.49
CA MET A 1 -21.04 -5.89 -4.61
C MET A 1 -20.79 -4.53 -5.22
N SER A 2 -20.05 -3.63 -4.55
CA SER A 2 -19.71 -2.33 -5.14
C SER A 2 -18.78 -2.56 -6.33
N GLN A 3 -19.09 -1.93 -7.45
CA GLN A 3 -18.25 -2.01 -8.64
C GLN A 3 -16.93 -1.28 -8.38
N LEU A 4 -15.79 -1.85 -8.79
CA LEU A 4 -14.49 -1.20 -8.69
C LEU A 4 -14.52 0.19 -9.37
N PRO A 5 -13.78 1.18 -8.85
CA PRO A 5 -13.64 2.49 -9.47
C PRO A 5 -13.23 2.39 -10.94
N ARG A 6 -13.67 3.35 -11.75
CA ARG A 6 -13.41 3.39 -13.20
C ARG A 6 -11.93 3.27 -13.54
N GLY A 7 -11.08 4.06 -12.87
CA GLY A 7 -9.64 4.03 -13.13
C GLY A 7 -9.02 2.65 -12.88
N ILE A 8 -9.48 1.94 -11.84
CA ILE A 8 -9.00 0.58 -11.54
C ILE A 8 -9.47 -0.43 -12.59
N ARG A 9 -10.73 -0.36 -13.02
CA ARG A 9 -11.28 -1.26 -14.06
C ARG A 9 -10.60 -1.09 -15.42
N ASN A 10 -10.20 0.14 -15.74
CA ASN A 10 -9.55 0.48 -17.01
C ASN A 10 -8.02 0.28 -16.97
N HIS A 11 -7.45 -0.21 -15.86
CA HIS A 11 -6.01 -0.19 -15.59
C HIS A 11 -5.39 1.20 -15.81
N ASN A 12 -6.17 2.25 -15.56
CA ASN A 12 -5.85 3.65 -15.77
C ASN A 12 -6.04 4.45 -14.48
N PRO A 13 -5.20 4.22 -13.46
CA PRO A 13 -5.44 4.76 -12.12
C PRO A 13 -5.34 6.29 -12.03
N GLY A 14 -4.80 6.94 -13.06
CA GLY A 14 -4.77 8.40 -13.17
C GLY A 14 -5.95 8.99 -13.94
N ASN A 15 -6.94 8.19 -14.36
CA ASN A 15 -8.07 8.64 -15.18
C ASN A 15 -7.64 9.48 -16.40
N ILE A 16 -6.58 9.02 -17.10
CA ILE A 16 -6.02 9.69 -18.27
C ILE A 16 -7.00 9.57 -19.43
N GLU A 17 -7.32 10.69 -20.08
CA GLU A 17 -8.23 10.74 -21.22
C GLU A 17 -7.61 10.09 -22.47
N LYS A 18 -8.47 9.67 -23.38
CA LYS A 18 -8.05 9.22 -24.72
C LYS A 18 -7.52 10.38 -25.54
N GLY A 19 -6.69 10.07 -26.53
CA GLY A 19 -6.17 11.04 -27.49
C GLY A 19 -4.70 10.84 -27.80
N ASP A 20 -3.90 10.54 -26.79
CA ASP A 20 -2.47 10.30 -26.98
C ASP A 20 -2.16 8.83 -27.27
N PRO A 21 -1.13 8.50 -28.06
CA PRO A 21 -0.72 7.14 -28.40
C PRO A 21 0.13 6.54 -27.27
N TRP A 22 -0.48 6.30 -26.12
CA TRP A 22 0.21 5.70 -24.98
C TRP A 22 0.70 4.29 -25.30
N GLN A 23 1.86 3.92 -24.77
CA GLN A 23 2.32 2.54 -24.78
C GLN A 23 1.46 1.70 -23.81
N GLY A 24 1.16 0.46 -24.19
CA GLY A 24 0.35 -0.45 -23.38
C GLY A 24 -1.14 -0.16 -23.39
N LEU A 25 -1.64 0.60 -24.38
CA LEU A 25 -3.08 0.70 -24.62
C LEU A 25 -3.65 -0.68 -24.99
N ALA A 26 -4.75 -1.05 -24.37
CA ALA A 26 -5.51 -2.23 -24.78
C ALA A 26 -6.00 -2.08 -26.22
N ALA A 27 -6.01 -3.18 -26.98
CA ALA A 27 -6.50 -3.16 -28.37
C ALA A 27 -7.96 -2.74 -28.46
N ASP A 28 -8.78 -3.17 -27.47
CA ASP A 28 -10.17 -2.73 -27.33
C ASP A 28 -10.30 -1.57 -26.34
N GLN A 29 -10.68 -0.42 -26.84
CA GLN A 29 -10.93 0.80 -26.08
C GLN A 29 -12.41 1.05 -25.82
N SER A 30 -13.30 0.10 -26.15
CA SER A 30 -14.76 0.28 -26.06
C SER A 30 -15.29 0.25 -24.63
N ALA A 31 -14.52 -0.30 -23.70
CA ALA A 31 -14.91 -0.40 -22.28
C ALA A 31 -15.13 0.96 -21.60
N ASP A 32 -14.51 2.03 -22.12
CA ASP A 32 -14.75 3.40 -21.67
C ASP A 32 -14.81 4.35 -22.87
N LYS A 33 -15.71 5.32 -22.84
CA LYS A 33 -15.87 6.29 -23.94
C LYS A 33 -14.88 7.44 -23.84
N ARG A 34 -14.46 7.82 -22.65
CA ARG A 34 -13.65 9.02 -22.36
C ARG A 34 -12.21 8.69 -22.00
N PHE A 35 -12.02 7.71 -21.14
CA PHE A 35 -10.71 7.41 -20.57
C PHE A 35 -10.02 6.27 -21.31
N ALA A 36 -8.69 6.33 -21.35
CA ALA A 36 -7.86 5.27 -21.91
C ALA A 36 -8.03 3.97 -21.12
N VAL A 37 -7.96 2.84 -21.82
CA VAL A 37 -7.93 1.50 -21.24
C VAL A 37 -6.55 0.91 -21.53
N PHE A 38 -5.85 0.45 -20.48
CA PHE A 38 -4.53 -0.16 -20.62
C PHE A 38 -4.60 -1.68 -20.51
N GLU A 39 -3.60 -2.37 -21.05
CA GLU A 39 -3.47 -3.83 -21.00
C GLU A 39 -3.24 -4.33 -19.56
N GLY A 40 -2.51 -3.53 -18.74
CA GLY A 40 -2.23 -3.82 -17.37
C GLY A 40 -2.04 -2.55 -16.54
N PRO A 41 -2.12 -2.64 -15.21
CA PRO A 41 -2.00 -1.49 -14.32
C PRO A 41 -0.64 -0.81 -14.40
N GLU A 42 0.44 -1.54 -14.67
CA GLU A 42 1.79 -1.00 -14.85
C GLU A 42 1.87 -0.01 -16.02
N TRP A 43 1.11 -0.23 -17.08
CA TRP A 43 1.03 0.69 -18.21
C TRP A 43 0.27 1.97 -17.88
N GLY A 44 -0.82 1.86 -17.13
CA GLY A 44 -1.54 3.04 -16.65
C GLY A 44 -0.73 3.85 -15.63
N ILE A 45 0.01 3.19 -14.75
CA ILE A 45 0.94 3.83 -13.80
C ILE A 45 2.08 4.50 -14.58
N ARG A 46 2.63 3.83 -15.60
CA ARG A 46 3.60 4.43 -16.50
C ARG A 46 3.06 5.72 -17.15
N ALA A 47 1.86 5.67 -17.68
CA ALA A 47 1.25 6.83 -18.33
C ALA A 47 1.09 7.99 -17.34
N LEU A 48 0.58 7.73 -16.12
CA LEU A 48 0.49 8.69 -15.04
C LEU A 48 1.85 9.34 -14.72
N ALA A 49 2.89 8.53 -14.50
CA ALA A 49 4.24 9.04 -14.25
C ALA A 49 4.79 9.86 -15.42
N ARG A 50 4.53 9.46 -16.67
CA ARG A 50 4.95 10.23 -17.87
C ARG A 50 4.25 11.57 -17.99
N VAL A 51 2.97 11.69 -17.59
CA VAL A 51 2.29 12.98 -17.50
C VAL A 51 2.98 13.88 -16.48
N LEU A 52 3.31 13.38 -15.30
CA LEU A 52 4.00 14.14 -14.25
C LEU A 52 5.40 14.61 -14.70
N ILE A 53 6.17 13.74 -15.37
CA ILE A 53 7.44 14.11 -15.98
C ILE A 53 7.24 15.22 -17.00
N THR A 54 6.21 15.11 -17.86
CA THR A 54 5.88 16.16 -18.84
C THR A 54 5.50 17.48 -18.16
N TYR A 55 4.80 17.42 -17.04
CA TYR A 55 4.48 18.63 -16.26
C TYR A 55 5.75 19.33 -15.77
N GLN A 56 6.72 18.60 -15.25
CA GLN A 56 7.99 19.19 -14.82
C GLN A 56 8.82 19.66 -15.98
N ASP A 57 9.08 18.81 -16.98
CA ASP A 57 10.08 19.05 -18.03
C ASP A 57 9.63 20.07 -19.07
N ARG A 58 8.34 20.05 -19.44
CA ARG A 58 7.81 20.92 -20.48
C ARG A 58 7.06 22.14 -19.97
N HIS A 59 6.48 22.02 -18.76
CA HIS A 59 5.65 23.09 -18.20
C HIS A 59 6.24 23.72 -16.95
N GLY A 60 7.38 23.22 -16.44
CA GLY A 60 8.07 23.78 -15.28
C GLY A 60 7.33 23.62 -13.96
N LEU A 61 6.30 22.75 -13.90
CA LEU A 61 5.50 22.53 -12.69
C LEU A 61 6.28 21.66 -11.72
N ARG A 62 6.70 22.25 -10.60
CA ARG A 62 7.60 21.62 -9.65
C ARG A 62 7.10 21.62 -8.20
N THR A 63 5.85 21.98 -7.98
CA THR A 63 5.27 22.01 -6.64
C THR A 63 4.00 21.16 -6.59
N PRO A 64 3.63 20.58 -5.44
CA PRO A 64 2.35 19.88 -5.28
C PRO A 64 1.15 20.75 -5.67
N TRP A 65 1.21 22.07 -5.41
CA TRP A 65 0.17 23.00 -5.80
C TRP A 65 0.00 23.14 -7.31
N GLU A 66 1.10 23.33 -8.05
CA GLU A 66 1.08 23.47 -9.50
C GLU A 66 0.60 22.19 -10.17
N ILE A 67 1.08 21.03 -9.69
CA ILE A 67 0.66 19.71 -10.19
C ILE A 67 -0.84 19.53 -9.96
N ALA A 68 -1.34 19.74 -8.74
CA ALA A 68 -2.77 19.61 -8.43
C ALA A 68 -3.62 20.59 -9.24
N SER A 69 -3.17 21.84 -9.41
CA SER A 69 -3.89 22.87 -10.18
C SER A 69 -4.05 22.51 -11.64
N ARG A 70 -3.07 21.81 -12.21
CA ARG A 70 -3.14 21.36 -13.60
C ARG A 70 -3.88 20.03 -13.77
N TRP A 71 -3.73 19.12 -12.80
CA TRP A 71 -4.39 17.82 -12.83
C TRP A 71 -5.89 17.91 -12.59
N ALA A 72 -6.28 18.72 -11.61
CA ALA A 72 -7.66 18.93 -11.18
C ALA A 72 -7.95 20.43 -11.04
N PRO A 73 -8.31 21.10 -12.15
CA PRO A 73 -8.55 22.54 -12.15
C PRO A 73 -9.65 22.97 -11.15
N PRO A 74 -9.55 24.19 -10.57
CA PRO A 74 -10.43 24.65 -9.48
C PRO A 74 -11.92 24.73 -9.82
N VAL A 75 -12.27 24.69 -11.08
CA VAL A 75 -13.68 24.77 -11.53
C VAL A 75 -14.46 23.49 -11.21
N GLU A 76 -13.77 22.36 -11.05
CA GLU A 76 -14.40 21.04 -10.86
C GLU A 76 -14.00 20.39 -9.53
N ASN A 77 -12.97 20.90 -8.83
CA ASN A 77 -12.38 20.22 -7.66
C ASN A 77 -11.88 21.19 -6.58
N ASP A 78 -11.78 20.71 -5.33
CA ASP A 78 -11.05 21.41 -4.28
C ASP A 78 -9.53 21.20 -4.47
N THR A 79 -8.95 22.00 -5.38
CA THR A 79 -7.51 21.98 -5.67
C THR A 79 -6.64 22.18 -4.43
N ARG A 80 -7.12 22.96 -3.43
CA ARG A 80 -6.39 23.20 -2.17
C ARG A 80 -6.29 21.89 -1.36
N ALA A 81 -7.40 21.18 -1.20
CA ALA A 81 -7.42 19.92 -0.50
C ALA A 81 -6.57 18.87 -1.22
N TYR A 82 -6.60 18.87 -2.56
CA TYR A 82 -5.77 17.95 -3.36
C TYR A 82 -4.28 18.26 -3.19
N ALA A 83 -3.86 19.51 -3.36
CA ALA A 83 -2.47 19.92 -3.17
C ALA A 83 -1.96 19.60 -1.75
N ALA A 84 -2.78 19.86 -0.73
CA ALA A 84 -2.46 19.50 0.65
C ALA A 84 -2.32 17.98 0.86
N HIS A 85 -3.16 17.18 0.20
CA HIS A 85 -3.04 15.72 0.24
C HIS A 85 -1.72 15.25 -0.38
N LEU A 86 -1.37 15.74 -1.58
CA LEU A 86 -0.10 15.40 -2.24
C LEU A 86 1.10 15.81 -1.37
N ALA A 87 1.11 17.05 -0.88
CA ALA A 87 2.18 17.59 -0.05
C ALA A 87 2.38 16.77 1.24
N LYS A 88 1.28 16.41 1.91
CA LYS A 88 1.31 15.55 3.11
C LYS A 88 1.94 14.19 2.83
N ARG A 89 1.63 13.57 1.69
CA ARG A 89 2.19 12.26 1.28
C ARG A 89 3.68 12.35 0.99
N LEU A 90 4.14 13.49 0.50
CA LEU A 90 5.55 13.78 0.20
C LEU A 90 6.34 14.28 1.42
N GLY A 91 5.68 14.64 2.52
CA GLY A 91 6.33 15.24 3.69
C GLY A 91 6.83 16.67 3.46
N VAL A 92 6.20 17.41 2.53
CA VAL A 92 6.56 18.80 2.15
C VAL A 92 5.35 19.73 2.31
N THR A 93 5.55 21.03 2.07
CA THR A 93 4.42 21.99 1.93
C THR A 93 3.89 22.01 0.49
N PRO A 94 2.65 22.49 0.24
CA PRO A 94 2.10 22.56 -1.12
C PRO A 94 2.92 23.38 -2.11
N HIS A 95 3.76 24.28 -1.64
CA HIS A 95 4.56 25.20 -2.45
C HIS A 95 6.06 24.87 -2.47
N ASP A 96 6.49 23.80 -1.80
CA ASP A 96 7.88 23.35 -1.86
C ASP A 96 8.18 22.70 -3.22
N GLY A 97 9.39 23.00 -3.72
CA GLY A 97 9.88 22.40 -4.96
C GLY A 97 10.17 20.89 -4.81
N ILE A 98 9.71 20.12 -5.77
CA ILE A 98 9.95 18.67 -5.84
C ILE A 98 10.58 18.31 -7.19
N ASP A 99 11.27 17.15 -7.25
CA ASP A 99 11.78 16.58 -8.49
C ASP A 99 11.12 15.23 -8.76
N VAL A 100 10.25 15.18 -9.78
CA VAL A 100 9.54 13.96 -10.16
C VAL A 100 10.43 12.90 -10.84
N HIS A 101 11.68 13.22 -11.16
CA HIS A 101 12.65 12.22 -11.62
C HIS A 101 13.24 11.40 -10.45
N ASP A 102 13.13 11.91 -9.22
CA ASP A 102 13.51 11.16 -8.03
C ASP A 102 12.43 10.12 -7.69
N TYR A 103 12.84 8.86 -7.59
CA TYR A 103 11.94 7.78 -7.18
C TYR A 103 11.32 8.02 -5.80
N ALA A 104 12.07 8.61 -4.85
CA ALA A 104 11.57 8.90 -3.50
C ALA A 104 10.44 9.93 -3.50
N VAL A 105 10.34 10.77 -4.55
CA VAL A 105 9.28 11.72 -4.80
C VAL A 105 8.19 11.11 -5.67
N MET A 106 8.57 10.52 -6.81
CA MET A 106 7.60 10.03 -7.80
C MET A 106 6.69 8.94 -7.24
N ARG A 107 7.23 7.98 -6.49
CA ARG A 107 6.44 6.87 -5.97
C ARG A 107 5.31 7.33 -5.04
N PRO A 108 5.57 8.05 -3.93
CA PRO A 108 4.49 8.52 -3.06
C PRO A 108 3.54 9.50 -3.75
N LEU A 109 4.00 10.28 -4.74
CA LEU A 109 3.16 11.17 -5.53
C LEU A 109 2.16 10.39 -6.40
N VAL A 110 2.62 9.36 -7.10
CA VAL A 110 1.77 8.47 -7.91
C VAL A 110 0.76 7.74 -7.02
N GLU A 111 1.18 7.18 -5.90
CA GLU A 111 0.28 6.50 -4.95
C GLU A 111 -0.78 7.46 -4.39
N ALA A 112 -0.40 8.72 -4.09
CA ALA A 112 -1.32 9.74 -3.61
C ALA A 112 -2.38 10.12 -4.66
N ILE A 113 -1.96 10.27 -5.92
CA ILE A 113 -2.89 10.54 -7.03
C ILE A 113 -3.84 9.36 -7.23
N ILE A 114 -3.33 8.12 -7.26
CA ILE A 114 -4.15 6.91 -7.39
C ILE A 114 -5.21 6.84 -6.27
N GLN A 115 -4.79 7.08 -5.02
CA GLN A 115 -5.70 7.11 -3.88
C GLN A 115 -6.75 8.22 -3.99
N HIS A 116 -6.37 9.40 -4.48
CA HIS A 116 -7.30 10.52 -4.64
C HIS A 116 -8.34 10.27 -5.72
N GLU A 117 -7.89 9.80 -6.89
CA GLU A 117 -8.74 9.57 -8.07
C GLU A 117 -9.72 8.39 -7.90
N ASN A 118 -9.34 7.38 -7.13
CA ASN A 118 -10.09 6.12 -7.05
C ASN A 118 -10.66 5.83 -5.65
N GLY A 119 -10.33 6.64 -4.64
CA GLY A 119 -10.69 6.39 -3.24
C GLY A 119 -9.92 5.23 -2.59
N LEU A 120 -9.07 4.53 -3.36
CA LEU A 120 -8.23 3.43 -2.89
C LEU A 120 -6.95 3.33 -3.73
N GLN A 121 -5.90 2.73 -3.16
CA GLN A 121 -4.68 2.34 -3.86
C GLN A 121 -4.52 0.82 -3.72
N PRO A 122 -4.91 0.02 -4.74
CA PRO A 122 -4.97 -1.44 -4.65
C PRO A 122 -3.70 -2.14 -5.12
N TYR A 123 -2.74 -1.42 -5.71
CA TYR A 123 -1.57 -2.00 -6.35
C TYR A 123 -0.47 -2.31 -5.36
N ASP A 124 0.13 -3.47 -5.49
CA ASP A 124 1.32 -3.84 -4.73
C ASP A 124 2.57 -3.05 -5.16
N ALA A 125 3.61 -3.16 -4.36
CA ALA A 125 4.85 -2.45 -4.58
C ALA A 125 5.54 -2.86 -5.90
N LEU A 126 5.41 -4.12 -6.35
CA LEU A 126 6.00 -4.60 -7.60
C LEU A 126 5.32 -3.95 -8.81
N THR A 127 3.99 -3.88 -8.80
CA THR A 127 3.21 -3.24 -9.87
C THR A 127 3.53 -1.74 -9.99
N ILE A 128 3.60 -1.03 -8.87
CA ILE A 128 4.00 0.39 -8.85
C ILE A 128 5.43 0.54 -9.38
N ASN A 129 6.38 -0.22 -8.85
CA ASN A 129 7.78 -0.16 -9.27
C ASN A 129 7.97 -0.44 -10.75
N GLU A 130 7.25 -1.41 -11.30
CA GLU A 130 7.32 -1.71 -12.74
C GLU A 130 6.79 -0.56 -13.59
N GLY A 131 5.64 0.03 -13.23
CA GLY A 131 5.12 1.20 -13.91
C GLY A 131 6.08 2.39 -13.91
N LEU A 132 6.71 2.67 -12.76
CA LEU A 132 7.73 3.72 -12.64
C LEU A 132 8.98 3.42 -13.46
N ARG A 133 9.47 2.17 -13.43
CA ARG A 133 10.60 1.72 -14.25
C ARG A 133 10.32 1.91 -15.75
N LEU A 134 9.15 1.54 -16.20
CA LEU A 134 8.70 1.73 -17.59
C LEU A 134 8.59 3.22 -17.96
N ALA A 135 8.30 4.10 -17.00
CA ALA A 135 8.27 5.55 -17.19
C ALA A 135 9.68 6.18 -17.24
N GLY A 136 10.72 5.45 -16.85
CA GLY A 136 12.10 5.93 -16.78
C GLY A 136 12.56 6.32 -15.37
N VAL A 137 11.72 6.18 -14.35
CA VAL A 137 12.07 6.41 -12.93
C VAL A 137 12.41 5.07 -12.30
N ARG A 138 13.70 4.80 -12.11
CA ARG A 138 14.18 3.49 -11.65
C ARG A 138 14.06 3.36 -10.13
N PRO A 139 13.37 2.33 -9.62
CA PRO A 139 13.40 1.99 -8.21
C PRO A 139 14.85 1.66 -7.78
N PRO A 140 15.32 2.14 -6.62
CA PRO A 140 16.57 1.69 -6.06
C PRO A 140 16.54 0.19 -5.75
N ALA A 141 17.68 -0.47 -5.76
CA ALA A 141 17.79 -1.92 -5.58
C ALA A 141 17.18 -2.41 -4.25
N GLU A 142 17.22 -1.57 -3.22
CA GLU A 142 16.59 -1.82 -1.92
C GLU A 142 15.06 -1.86 -2.05
N ALA A 143 14.44 -0.81 -2.61
CA ALA A 143 12.99 -0.76 -2.83
C ALA A 143 12.47 -1.92 -3.72
N GLN A 144 13.29 -2.38 -4.66
CA GLN A 144 12.93 -3.54 -5.48
C GLN A 144 13.03 -4.86 -4.70
N ARG A 145 14.02 -4.99 -3.80
CA ARG A 145 14.13 -6.16 -2.92
C ARG A 145 12.98 -6.23 -1.93
N ASP A 146 12.63 -5.09 -1.31
CA ASP A 146 11.53 -5.01 -0.34
C ASP A 146 10.21 -5.38 -1.00
N ALA A 147 9.95 -4.89 -2.22
CA ALA A 147 8.78 -5.24 -2.99
C ALA A 147 8.71 -6.75 -3.33
N LEU A 148 9.85 -7.37 -3.67
CA LEU A 148 9.93 -8.81 -3.90
C LEU A 148 9.73 -9.64 -2.62
N GLU A 149 10.19 -9.13 -1.48
CA GLU A 149 9.98 -9.76 -0.17
C GLU A 149 8.51 -9.71 0.24
N GLU A 150 7.86 -8.56 0.07
CA GLU A 150 6.43 -8.36 0.33
C GLU A 150 5.55 -9.26 -0.55
N ALA A 151 5.89 -9.41 -1.83
CA ALA A 151 5.17 -10.26 -2.77
C ALA A 151 5.39 -11.78 -2.54
N ARG A 152 6.34 -12.16 -1.67
CA ARG A 152 6.56 -13.60 -1.36
C ARG A 152 5.35 -14.20 -0.63
N PRO A 153 4.79 -15.30 -1.14
CA PRO A 153 3.74 -16.02 -0.41
C PRO A 153 4.24 -16.42 0.98
N LEU A 154 3.51 -16.08 2.01
CA LEU A 154 3.80 -16.42 3.41
C LEU A 154 4.14 -17.92 3.64
N GLY A 155 3.75 -18.78 2.69
CA GLY A 155 4.01 -20.23 2.69
C GLY A 155 5.45 -20.64 2.40
N LYS A 156 6.37 -19.74 2.02
CA LYS A 156 7.77 -20.07 1.68
C LYS A 156 8.80 -19.51 2.66
N THR A 157 8.39 -18.82 3.70
CA THR A 157 9.29 -18.35 4.74
C THR A 157 9.70 -19.48 5.69
N ARG A 158 10.86 -19.36 6.32
CA ARG A 158 11.38 -20.35 7.29
C ARG A 158 10.38 -20.62 8.41
N THR A 159 9.63 -19.59 8.83
CA THR A 159 8.59 -19.66 9.87
C THR A 159 7.37 -20.47 9.43
N SER A 160 6.96 -20.42 8.17
CA SER A 160 5.85 -21.21 7.66
C SER A 160 6.23 -22.67 7.36
N ARG A 161 7.53 -22.95 7.14
CA ARG A 161 8.03 -24.35 7.12
C ARG A 161 7.97 -24.97 8.51
N ALA A 162 8.34 -24.23 9.55
CA ALA A 162 8.23 -24.65 10.95
C ALA A 162 6.76 -24.88 11.34
N GLY A 163 5.84 -24.01 10.91
CA GLY A 163 4.41 -24.14 11.15
C GLY A 163 3.80 -25.38 10.49
N ARG A 164 4.20 -25.72 9.25
CA ARG A 164 3.74 -26.94 8.53
C ARG A 164 4.32 -28.24 9.09
N ALA A 165 5.56 -28.21 9.56
CA ALA A 165 6.14 -29.35 10.29
C ALA A 165 5.41 -29.61 11.61
N ALA A 166 4.94 -28.56 12.26
CA ALA A 166 4.13 -28.64 13.47
C ALA A 166 2.70 -29.17 13.21
N GLU A 167 2.06 -28.80 12.09
CA GLU A 167 0.76 -29.36 11.68
C GLU A 167 0.85 -30.86 11.33
N ALA A 168 1.95 -31.29 10.71
CA ALA A 168 2.19 -32.70 10.37
C ALA A 168 2.50 -33.57 11.61
N ALA A 169 2.96 -32.97 12.71
CA ALA A 169 3.28 -33.65 13.96
C ALA A 169 2.11 -33.72 14.95
N GLY A 170 0.91 -33.32 14.56
CA GLY A 170 -0.33 -33.47 15.36
C GLY A 170 -0.38 -32.57 16.60
N GLY A 171 -1.06 -31.45 16.45
CA GLY A 171 -1.85 -30.76 17.51
C GLY A 171 -1.19 -30.24 18.77
N VAL A 172 0.06 -30.57 19.08
CA VAL A 172 0.72 -30.21 20.37
C VAL A 172 1.75 -29.08 20.22
N ALA A 173 2.17 -28.74 19.01
CA ALA A 173 3.28 -27.81 18.76
C ALA A 173 2.90 -26.33 18.64
N ILE A 174 1.62 -25.98 18.65
CA ILE A 174 1.18 -24.56 18.60
C ILE A 174 1.55 -23.81 19.88
N ILE A 175 1.66 -24.51 20.99
CA ILE A 175 2.03 -23.92 22.29
C ILE A 175 3.54 -23.74 22.42
N SER A 176 4.34 -24.61 21.81
CA SER A 176 5.81 -24.61 21.96
C SER A 176 6.51 -23.48 21.18
N GLY A 177 5.99 -23.07 20.03
CA GLY A 177 6.55 -21.95 19.23
C GLY A 177 6.32 -20.57 19.88
N ALA A 178 5.17 -20.40 20.52
CA ALA A 178 4.87 -19.21 21.31
C ALA A 178 5.74 -19.17 22.60
N ILE A 179 5.97 -20.31 23.23
CA ILE A 179 6.79 -20.43 24.47
C ILE A 179 8.27 -20.13 24.15
N ALA A 180 8.82 -20.52 23.02
CA ALA A 180 10.20 -20.22 22.66
C ALA A 180 10.44 -18.74 22.36
N ALA A 181 9.49 -18.04 21.75
CA ALA A 181 9.53 -16.59 21.55
C ALA A 181 9.32 -15.79 22.87
N PHE A 182 8.60 -16.37 23.84
CA PHE A 182 8.38 -15.80 25.17
C PHE A 182 9.47 -16.19 26.18
N GLY A 183 10.31 -17.18 25.88
CA GLY A 183 11.31 -17.72 26.79
C GLY A 183 12.36 -16.71 27.25
N GLU A 184 12.74 -15.76 26.40
CA GLU A 184 13.67 -14.69 26.75
C GLU A 184 13.00 -13.51 27.51
N ALA A 185 11.68 -13.35 27.37
CA ALA A 185 10.91 -12.31 28.07
C ALA A 185 10.36 -12.78 29.43
N LEU A 186 10.36 -14.08 29.71
CA LEU A 186 9.79 -14.69 30.93
C LEU A 186 10.37 -14.15 32.23
N PRO A 187 11.69 -13.90 32.42
CA PRO A 187 12.21 -13.34 33.66
C PRO A 187 11.66 -11.93 33.92
N VAL A 188 11.67 -11.06 32.91
CA VAL A 188 11.19 -9.68 33.03
C VAL A 188 9.67 -9.62 33.30
N LEU A 189 8.90 -10.52 32.69
CA LEU A 189 7.45 -10.62 32.92
C LEU A 189 7.13 -11.19 34.29
N LYS A 190 7.97 -12.10 34.82
CA LYS A 190 7.80 -12.66 36.18
C LYS A 190 8.04 -11.59 37.25
N ASP A 191 9.12 -10.83 37.09
CA ASP A 191 9.46 -9.75 38.05
C ASP A 191 8.40 -8.62 37.98
N ALA A 192 7.92 -8.27 36.79
CA ALA A 192 6.84 -7.30 36.63
C ALA A 192 5.50 -7.81 37.18
N ALA A 193 5.19 -9.10 37.06
CA ALA A 193 3.97 -9.70 37.58
C ALA A 193 3.98 -9.79 39.11
N GLU A 194 5.14 -10.05 39.70
CA GLU A 194 5.30 -10.08 41.17
C GLU A 194 5.15 -8.67 41.76
N LEU A 195 5.75 -7.66 41.13
CA LEU A 195 5.62 -6.25 41.51
C LEU A 195 4.16 -5.74 41.40
N MET A 196 3.43 -6.16 40.35
CA MET A 196 2.02 -5.78 40.12
C MET A 196 1.06 -6.54 41.07
N ARG A 197 1.40 -7.74 41.47
CA ARG A 197 0.58 -8.55 42.40
C ARG A 197 0.49 -7.92 43.77
N GLU A 198 1.56 -7.29 44.25
CA GLU A 198 1.59 -6.60 45.54
C GLU A 198 0.93 -5.21 45.49
N ASN A 199 1.04 -4.49 44.40
CA ASN A 199 0.67 -3.07 44.35
C ASN A 199 -0.61 -2.74 43.55
N ALA A 200 -1.10 -3.63 42.66
CA ALA A 200 -2.27 -3.36 41.84
C ALA A 200 -2.92 -4.64 41.26
N PRO A 201 -3.59 -5.47 42.06
CA PRO A 201 -4.19 -6.75 41.62
C PRO A 201 -5.22 -6.60 40.50
N GLY A 202 -5.90 -5.42 40.37
CA GLY A 202 -6.83 -5.13 39.29
C GLY A 202 -6.19 -4.94 37.90
N LEU A 203 -4.93 -4.54 37.87
CA LEU A 203 -4.22 -4.28 36.60
C LEU A 203 -3.82 -5.59 35.89
N LEU A 204 -3.52 -6.63 36.65
CA LEU A 204 -3.24 -7.97 36.10
C LEU A 204 -4.46 -8.59 35.40
N MET A 205 -5.66 -8.38 35.96
CA MET A 205 -6.90 -8.79 35.29
C MET A 205 -7.15 -8.03 33.99
N PHE A 206 -6.83 -6.74 33.96
CA PHE A 206 -7.02 -5.90 32.76
C PHE A 206 -6.05 -6.28 31.65
N VAL A 207 -4.77 -6.52 31.96
CA VAL A 207 -3.77 -6.96 30.97
C VAL A 207 -4.13 -8.36 30.43
N GLY A 208 -4.56 -9.29 31.30
CA GLY A 208 -5.03 -10.61 30.88
C GLY A 208 -6.25 -10.53 29.92
N LEU A 209 -7.21 -9.64 30.21
CA LEU A 209 -8.38 -9.42 29.38
C LEU A 209 -8.02 -8.82 28.01
N VAL A 210 -7.10 -7.86 27.96
CA VAL A 210 -6.63 -7.25 26.71
C VAL A 210 -5.92 -8.27 25.80
N VAL A 211 -5.10 -9.16 26.39
CA VAL A 211 -4.41 -10.23 25.63
C VAL A 211 -5.42 -11.24 25.07
N VAL A 212 -6.43 -11.63 25.83
CA VAL A 212 -7.49 -12.55 25.38
C VAL A 212 -8.34 -11.90 24.29
N LEU A 213 -8.71 -10.63 24.43
CA LEU A 213 -9.50 -9.91 23.43
C LEU A 213 -8.71 -9.68 22.13
N ALA A 214 -7.43 -9.34 22.24
CA ALA A 214 -6.56 -9.19 21.06
C ALA A 214 -6.35 -10.52 20.32
N GLY A 215 -6.13 -11.62 21.06
CA GLY A 215 -6.03 -12.96 20.48
C GLY A 215 -7.35 -13.42 19.86
N GLY A 216 -8.48 -13.17 20.50
CA GLY A 216 -9.82 -13.46 19.98
C GLY A 216 -10.14 -12.67 18.73
N TRP A 217 -9.72 -11.40 18.67
CA TRP A 217 -9.93 -10.56 17.49
C TRP A 217 -9.12 -11.01 16.26
N VAL A 218 -7.88 -11.46 16.47
CA VAL A 218 -7.04 -12.03 15.40
C VAL A 218 -7.64 -13.33 14.86
N LEU A 219 -8.17 -14.19 15.74
CA LEU A 219 -8.84 -15.42 15.33
C LEU A 219 -10.16 -15.15 14.59
N TYR A 220 -10.96 -14.17 15.08
CA TYR A 220 -12.18 -13.72 14.43
C TYR A 220 -11.92 -13.09 13.06
N ALA A 221 -10.90 -12.24 12.92
CA ALA A 221 -10.52 -11.66 11.65
C ALA A 221 -10.15 -12.74 10.63
N ARG A 222 -9.33 -13.74 11.04
CA ARG A 222 -8.97 -14.88 10.18
C ARG A 222 -10.15 -15.76 9.79
N TRP A 223 -11.10 -15.95 10.67
CA TRP A 223 -12.32 -16.72 10.38
C TRP A 223 -13.23 -15.95 9.42
N SER A 224 -13.44 -14.67 9.66
CA SER A 224 -14.24 -13.76 8.83
C SER A 224 -13.65 -13.62 7.41
N ASP A 225 -12.33 -13.60 7.25
CA ASP A 225 -11.66 -13.56 5.95
C ASP A 225 -11.85 -14.86 5.16
N ARG A 226 -11.91 -16.00 5.84
CA ARG A 226 -12.23 -17.29 5.22
C ARG A 226 -13.66 -17.35 4.68
N GLU A 227 -14.65 -16.85 5.43
CA GLU A 227 -16.05 -16.83 4.98
C GLU A 227 -16.29 -15.86 3.82
N ARG A 228 -15.49 -14.77 3.73
CA ARG A 228 -15.59 -13.79 2.64
C ARG A 228 -14.82 -14.17 1.38
N GLY A 229 -14.15 -15.32 1.35
CA GLY A 229 -13.41 -15.80 0.17
C GLY A 229 -12.21 -14.93 -0.21
N LEU A 230 -11.71 -14.13 0.72
CA LEU A 230 -10.48 -13.36 0.57
C LEU A 230 -9.29 -14.29 0.84
N ARG A 231 -8.79 -14.96 -0.22
CA ARG A 231 -7.54 -15.71 -0.25
C ARG A 231 -6.55 -15.01 -1.16
#